data_199ea07ec1fc07819780f41eb601c0d8
#
_entry.id   199ea07ec1fc07819780f41eb601c0d8
#
_cell.length_a   1.000
_cell.length_b   1.000
_cell.length_c   1.000
_cell.angle_alpha   90.00
_cell.angle_beta   90.00
_cell.angle_gamma   90.00
#
_symmetry.space_group_name_H-M   'P 1'
#
loop_
_entity.id
_entity.type
_entity.pdbx_description
1 polymer ?
#
loop_
_entity_poly.entity_id
_entity_poly.type
_entity_poly.pdbx_seq_one_letter_code
_entity_poly.pdbx_strand_id
1 'polypeptide(L)'
;PIDHATPASHYAHTEKRSNYYLIGTQLAESNFDFYAGGGFQRPISKDDASAPNLYDLCKANGYTLVGSYDEAKKQLDASKMILVPQKDLDNPSKGAGALPYAIDQQDSDLSLAKIVDVAIQYLSKHNRFFMMAEGGKIDYAGHGNDGATNIHEVLDFDKAIQVAYQFYLQH
;
A
#
# COMPACT_ATOMS: atom_id res chain seq x y z
N PRO A 1 3.06 5.43 -1.94
CA PRO A 1 3.98 4.29 -1.82
C PRO A 1 3.86 3.63 -0.44
N ILE A 2 4.16 2.32 -0.37
CA ILE A 2 4.08 1.54 0.88
C ILE A 2 5.30 1.73 1.79
N ASP A 3 6.39 2.31 1.28
CA ASP A 3 7.65 2.56 1.96
C ASP A 3 7.86 4.03 2.35
N HIS A 4 6.78 4.80 2.46
CA HIS A 4 6.85 6.24 2.74
C HIS A 4 6.17 6.59 4.06
N ALA A 5 6.63 7.68 4.67
CA ALA A 5 6.14 8.36 5.89
C ALA A 5 5.31 7.48 6.84
N THR A 6 3.98 7.60 6.81
CA THR A 6 3.10 7.00 7.83
C THR A 6 3.09 5.48 7.79
N PRO A 7 2.93 4.76 6.66
CA PRO A 7 3.02 3.30 6.70
C PRO A 7 4.37 2.83 7.25
N ALA A 8 5.47 3.41 6.78
CA ALA A 8 6.82 3.02 7.18
C ALA A 8 7.09 3.18 8.68
N SER A 9 6.50 4.15 9.34
CA SER A 9 6.69 4.38 10.78
C SER A 9 6.19 3.23 11.67
N HIS A 10 5.33 2.36 11.15
CA HIS A 10 4.81 1.21 11.88
C HIS A 10 5.74 -0.01 11.85
N TYR A 11 6.66 -0.08 10.88
CA TYR A 11 7.51 -1.27 10.69
C TYR A 11 9.00 -0.97 10.51
N ALA A 12 9.39 0.29 10.33
CA ALA A 12 10.77 0.64 10.02
C ALA A 12 11.36 1.66 10.99
N HIS A 13 12.66 1.47 11.29
CA HIS A 13 13.49 2.43 12.03
C HIS A 13 14.73 2.79 11.22
N THR A 14 14.82 4.04 10.76
CA THR A 14 15.96 4.55 10.01
C THR A 14 16.27 5.98 10.44
N GLU A 15 17.54 6.42 10.29
CA GLU A 15 17.94 7.79 10.58
C GLU A 15 17.28 8.82 9.64
N LYS A 16 16.97 8.41 8.40
CA LYS A 16 16.43 9.27 7.35
C LYS A 16 15.27 8.62 6.64
N ARG A 17 14.16 9.36 6.49
CA ARG A 17 12.98 8.92 5.73
C ARG A 17 13.27 8.61 4.25
N SER A 18 14.41 9.05 3.72
CA SER A 18 14.81 8.79 2.33
C SER A 18 15.61 7.49 2.13
N ASN A 19 15.84 6.72 3.19
CA ASN A 19 16.49 5.42 3.12
C ASN A 19 15.49 4.34 2.64
N TYR A 20 14.83 4.59 1.51
CA TYR A 20 13.71 3.79 1.01
C TYR A 20 14.04 2.31 0.82
N TYR A 21 15.24 1.97 0.32
CA TYR A 21 15.61 0.57 0.18
C TYR A 21 15.71 -0.13 1.54
N LEU A 22 16.35 0.49 2.53
CA LEU A 22 16.43 -0.05 3.89
C LEU A 22 15.04 -0.15 4.55
N ILE A 23 14.17 0.84 4.33
CA ILE A 23 12.79 0.79 4.80
C ILE A 23 12.06 -0.40 4.17
N GLY A 24 12.24 -0.62 2.86
CA GLY A 24 11.64 -1.75 2.16
C GLY A 24 12.16 -3.12 2.62
N THR A 25 13.44 -3.24 3.01
CA THR A 25 13.94 -4.49 3.62
C THR A 25 13.27 -4.75 4.97
N GLN A 26 13.11 -3.72 5.81
CA GLN A 26 12.42 -3.84 7.08
C GLN A 26 10.92 -4.16 6.90
N LEU A 27 10.28 -3.67 5.82
CA LEU A 27 8.92 -4.10 5.46
C LEU A 27 8.88 -5.62 5.22
N ALA A 28 9.76 -6.14 4.38
CA ALA A 28 9.79 -7.56 4.06
C ALA A 28 10.00 -8.45 5.30
N GLU A 29 10.71 -7.96 6.31
CA GLU A 29 11.04 -8.65 7.55
C GLU A 29 10.03 -8.41 8.69
N SER A 30 9.12 -7.44 8.55
CA SER A 30 8.24 -6.98 9.62
C SER A 30 7.20 -7.99 10.12
N ASN A 31 6.91 -9.02 9.33
CA ASN A 31 5.85 -10.02 9.59
C ASN A 31 4.41 -9.47 9.68
N PHE A 32 4.13 -8.27 9.19
CA PHE A 32 2.75 -7.81 9.04
C PHE A 32 2.05 -8.62 7.95
N ASP A 33 0.76 -8.85 8.13
CA ASP A 33 -0.02 -9.75 7.26
C ASP A 33 -0.38 -9.10 5.91
N PHE A 34 -0.55 -7.76 5.89
CA PHE A 34 -1.08 -7.06 4.73
C PHE A 34 -0.44 -5.68 4.53
N TYR A 35 -0.03 -5.42 3.29
CA TYR A 35 0.36 -4.09 2.81
C TYR A 35 -0.36 -3.77 1.52
N ALA A 36 -0.75 -2.50 1.32
CA ALA A 36 -1.31 -2.04 0.06
C ALA A 36 -1.05 -0.55 -0.20
N GLY A 37 -0.99 -0.18 -1.48
CA GLY A 37 -0.80 1.19 -1.91
C GLY A 37 -0.04 1.28 -3.22
N GLY A 38 0.63 2.37 -3.50
CA GLY A 38 1.66 2.44 -4.54
C GLY A 38 2.87 1.60 -4.11
N GLY A 39 3.62 1.08 -5.07
CA GLY A 39 4.75 0.19 -4.82
C GLY A 39 5.92 0.83 -4.07
N PHE A 40 7.08 0.19 -4.12
CA PHE A 40 8.30 0.72 -3.51
C PHE A 40 8.90 1.89 -4.29
N GLN A 41 9.31 2.95 -3.60
CA GLN A 41 9.99 4.10 -4.23
C GLN A 41 11.38 3.73 -4.75
N ARG A 42 12.06 2.81 -4.09
CA ARG A 42 13.38 2.29 -4.49
C ARG A 42 13.45 0.78 -4.30
N PRO A 43 12.94 0.00 -5.25
CA PRO A 43 12.94 -1.47 -5.13
C PRO A 43 14.34 -2.09 -5.31
N ILE A 44 15.32 -1.31 -5.78
CA ILE A 44 16.72 -1.75 -5.97
C ILE A 44 17.63 -0.87 -5.11
N SER A 45 18.63 -1.50 -4.48
CA SER A 45 19.69 -0.79 -3.77
C SER A 45 20.51 0.06 -4.74
N LYS A 46 20.90 1.28 -4.30
CA LYS A 46 21.85 2.13 -5.02
C LYS A 46 23.30 1.86 -4.62
N ASP A 47 23.47 1.34 -3.41
CA ASP A 47 24.78 1.22 -2.76
C ASP A 47 25.34 -0.20 -2.88
N ASP A 48 24.49 -1.18 -3.16
CA ASP A 48 24.87 -2.58 -3.33
C ASP A 48 24.13 -3.20 -4.50
N ALA A 49 24.82 -3.41 -5.60
CA ALA A 49 24.27 -4.03 -6.82
C ALA A 49 23.97 -5.53 -6.65
N SER A 50 24.51 -6.18 -5.61
CA SER A 50 24.24 -7.58 -5.29
C SER A 50 22.99 -7.77 -4.41
N ALA A 51 22.48 -6.69 -3.84
CA ALA A 51 21.30 -6.74 -2.98
C ALA A 51 20.04 -7.12 -3.78
N PRO A 52 19.13 -7.94 -3.22
CA PRO A 52 17.95 -8.41 -3.91
C PRO A 52 16.97 -7.26 -4.24
N ASN A 53 16.17 -7.44 -5.29
CA ASN A 53 15.01 -6.60 -5.51
C ASN A 53 14.03 -6.76 -4.34
N LEU A 54 13.43 -5.66 -3.85
CA LEU A 54 12.52 -5.70 -2.69
C LEU A 54 11.28 -6.57 -2.93
N TYR A 55 10.74 -6.63 -4.14
CA TYR A 55 9.62 -7.51 -4.45
C TYR A 55 10.01 -8.99 -4.34
N ASP A 56 11.23 -9.35 -4.75
CA ASP A 56 11.73 -10.72 -4.61
C ASP A 56 12.05 -11.04 -3.14
N LEU A 57 12.57 -10.07 -2.40
CA LEU A 57 12.77 -10.20 -0.96
C LEU A 57 11.43 -10.42 -0.23
N CYS A 58 10.37 -9.70 -0.60
CA CYS A 58 9.04 -9.90 -0.04
C CYS A 58 8.51 -11.32 -0.35
N LYS A 59 8.64 -11.79 -1.59
CA LYS A 59 8.26 -13.18 -1.96
C LYS A 59 9.02 -14.21 -1.12
N ALA A 60 10.33 -14.01 -0.96
CA ALA A 60 11.17 -14.90 -0.14
C ALA A 60 10.75 -14.92 1.34
N ASN A 61 10.13 -13.84 1.84
CA ASN A 61 9.57 -13.72 3.18
C ASN A 61 8.07 -14.13 3.26
N GLY A 62 7.54 -14.79 2.23
CA GLY A 62 6.22 -15.39 2.23
C GLY A 62 5.07 -14.46 1.80
N TYR A 63 5.37 -13.29 1.25
CA TYR A 63 4.33 -12.41 0.70
C TYR A 63 3.88 -12.86 -0.69
N THR A 64 2.57 -12.96 -0.87
CA THR A 64 1.92 -13.04 -2.17
C THR A 64 1.76 -11.62 -2.71
N LEU A 65 2.32 -11.35 -3.90
CA LEU A 65 2.17 -10.07 -4.58
C LEU A 65 0.97 -10.13 -5.51
N VAL A 66 0.08 -9.16 -5.41
CA VAL A 66 -1.14 -9.07 -6.24
C VAL A 66 -1.25 -7.69 -6.87
N GLY A 67 -1.66 -7.65 -8.15
CA GLY A 67 -1.60 -6.46 -8.99
C GLY A 67 -2.93 -5.71 -9.12
N SER A 68 -4.03 -6.30 -8.66
CA SER A 68 -5.36 -5.72 -8.80
C SER A 68 -6.30 -6.11 -7.66
N TYR A 69 -7.39 -5.34 -7.55
CA TYR A 69 -8.47 -5.62 -6.61
C TYR A 69 -9.07 -7.03 -6.78
N ASP A 70 -9.37 -7.41 -8.03
CA ASP A 70 -10.00 -8.72 -8.31
C ASP A 70 -9.05 -9.88 -8.06
N GLU A 71 -7.77 -9.71 -8.29
CA GLU A 71 -6.75 -10.71 -7.96
C GLU A 71 -6.62 -10.87 -6.45
N ALA A 72 -6.55 -9.76 -5.71
CA ALA A 72 -6.46 -9.78 -4.26
C ALA A 72 -7.66 -10.52 -3.62
N LYS A 73 -8.88 -10.32 -4.15
CA LYS A 73 -10.08 -11.05 -3.68
C LYS A 73 -10.04 -12.55 -3.93
N LYS A 74 -9.25 -13.02 -4.89
CA LYS A 74 -9.03 -14.45 -5.14
C LYS A 74 -7.94 -15.07 -4.26
N GLN A 75 -7.16 -14.24 -3.59
CA GLN A 75 -5.99 -14.63 -2.78
C GLN A 75 -6.19 -14.36 -1.28
N LEU A 76 -7.43 -14.28 -0.82
CA LEU A 76 -7.72 -13.98 0.60
C LEU A 76 -7.15 -15.03 1.57
N ASP A 77 -6.86 -16.25 1.10
CA ASP A 77 -6.24 -17.32 1.90
C ASP A 77 -4.70 -17.26 1.91
N ALA A 78 -4.09 -16.29 1.22
CA ALA A 78 -2.63 -16.11 1.26
C ALA A 78 -2.15 -15.89 2.71
N SER A 79 -0.95 -16.40 3.02
CA SER A 79 -0.34 -16.23 4.35
C SER A 79 -0.06 -14.76 4.66
N LYS A 80 0.56 -14.07 3.70
CA LYS A 80 0.81 -12.62 3.72
C LYS A 80 0.53 -12.04 2.34
N MET A 81 0.11 -10.80 2.25
CA MET A 81 -0.24 -10.16 0.97
C MET A 81 0.34 -8.75 0.83
N ILE A 82 0.81 -8.45 -0.37
CA ILE A 82 1.12 -7.07 -0.79
C ILE A 82 0.30 -6.76 -2.04
N LEU A 83 -0.60 -5.78 -1.94
CA LEU A 83 -1.43 -5.29 -3.04
C LEU A 83 -0.87 -3.96 -3.56
N VAL A 84 -0.35 -3.99 -4.78
CA VAL A 84 0.19 -2.80 -5.48
C VAL A 84 -0.28 -2.80 -6.94
N PRO A 85 -0.26 -1.66 -7.66
CA PRO A 85 -0.67 -1.64 -9.06
C PRO A 85 0.13 -2.64 -9.91
N GLN A 86 -0.54 -3.34 -10.84
CA GLN A 86 0.09 -4.33 -11.72
C GLN A 86 1.30 -3.76 -12.47
N LYS A 87 1.21 -2.50 -12.92
CA LYS A 87 2.32 -1.81 -13.59
C LYS A 87 3.62 -1.76 -12.79
N ASP A 88 3.52 -1.78 -11.45
CA ASP A 88 4.69 -1.76 -10.55
C ASP A 88 5.28 -3.17 -10.42
N LEU A 89 4.45 -4.21 -10.50
CA LEU A 89 4.89 -5.60 -10.57
C LEU A 89 5.49 -5.97 -11.93
N ASP A 90 4.97 -5.42 -13.02
CA ASP A 90 5.50 -5.62 -14.38
C ASP A 90 6.88 -4.94 -14.57
N ASN A 91 7.16 -3.91 -13.78
CA ASN A 91 8.43 -3.16 -13.81
C ASN A 91 9.08 -3.11 -12.42
N PRO A 92 9.40 -4.26 -11.82
CA PRO A 92 9.81 -4.36 -10.41
C PRO A 92 11.12 -3.65 -10.08
N SER A 93 11.90 -3.27 -11.09
CA SER A 93 13.13 -2.50 -10.91
C SER A 93 12.93 -0.99 -10.96
N LYS A 94 11.76 -0.55 -11.38
CA LYS A 94 11.41 0.88 -11.44
C LYS A 94 10.81 1.33 -10.11
N GLY A 95 11.28 2.45 -9.60
CA GLY A 95 10.66 3.08 -8.42
C GLY A 95 9.21 3.47 -8.71
N ALA A 96 8.32 3.11 -7.81
CA ALA A 96 6.90 3.43 -7.88
C ALA A 96 6.59 4.76 -7.17
N GLY A 97 5.54 5.42 -7.64
CA GLY A 97 4.97 6.60 -7.01
C GLY A 97 3.78 6.26 -6.11
N ALA A 98 3.08 7.30 -5.68
CA ALA A 98 1.76 7.16 -5.08
C ALA A 98 0.73 6.64 -6.11
N LEU A 99 -0.40 6.16 -5.63
CA LEU A 99 -1.57 5.88 -6.48
C LEU A 99 -2.01 7.16 -7.22
N PRO A 100 -2.76 7.05 -8.33
CA PRO A 100 -3.32 8.22 -9.02
C PRO A 100 -4.14 9.11 -8.07
N TYR A 101 -4.23 10.40 -8.34
CA TYR A 101 -5.17 11.26 -7.63
C TYR A 101 -6.61 10.81 -7.88
N ALA A 102 -7.48 10.96 -6.87
CA ALA A 102 -8.87 10.53 -6.97
C ALA A 102 -9.61 11.14 -8.18
N ILE A 103 -9.28 12.38 -8.54
CA ILE A 103 -9.83 13.07 -9.73
C ILE A 103 -9.39 12.44 -11.06
N ASP A 104 -8.25 11.74 -11.09
CA ASP A 104 -7.64 11.11 -12.26
C ASP A 104 -7.84 9.59 -12.31
N GLN A 105 -8.41 8.99 -11.25
CA GLN A 105 -8.59 7.55 -11.16
C GLN A 105 -9.54 7.01 -12.23
N GLN A 106 -9.17 5.86 -12.77
CA GLN A 106 -10.01 5.05 -13.64
C GLN A 106 -10.62 3.89 -12.83
N ASP A 107 -11.69 3.30 -13.36
CA ASP A 107 -12.37 2.17 -12.69
C ASP A 107 -11.45 0.96 -12.40
N SER A 108 -10.43 0.78 -13.23
CA SER A 108 -9.42 -0.27 -13.07
C SER A 108 -8.38 0.02 -11.97
N ASP A 109 -8.25 1.27 -11.54
CA ASP A 109 -7.25 1.66 -10.55
C ASP A 109 -7.62 1.18 -9.14
N LEU A 110 -6.58 1.05 -8.30
CA LEU A 110 -6.73 0.81 -6.88
C LEU A 110 -7.11 2.13 -6.19
N SER A 111 -8.37 2.26 -5.77
CA SER A 111 -8.78 3.31 -4.84
C SER A 111 -8.53 2.89 -3.40
N LEU A 112 -8.49 3.86 -2.47
CA LEU A 112 -8.34 3.54 -1.05
C LEU A 112 -9.53 2.70 -0.54
N ALA A 113 -10.75 2.95 -1.02
CA ALA A 113 -11.92 2.17 -0.67
C ALA A 113 -11.79 0.69 -1.08
N LYS A 114 -11.30 0.40 -2.31
CA LYS A 114 -11.01 -0.97 -2.76
C LYS A 114 -9.95 -1.65 -1.90
N ILE A 115 -8.89 -0.91 -1.53
CA ILE A 115 -7.83 -1.41 -0.66
C ILE A 115 -8.38 -1.76 0.73
N VAL A 116 -9.15 -0.86 1.33
CA VAL A 116 -9.77 -1.08 2.65
C VAL A 116 -10.74 -2.26 2.62
N ASP A 117 -11.54 -2.43 1.56
CA ASP A 117 -12.45 -3.56 1.40
C ASP A 117 -11.68 -4.90 1.38
N VAL A 118 -10.65 -5.01 0.56
CA VAL A 118 -9.79 -6.22 0.53
C VAL A 118 -9.11 -6.45 1.87
N ALA A 119 -8.55 -5.41 2.47
CA ALA A 119 -7.85 -5.53 3.75
C ALA A 119 -8.78 -6.05 4.86
N ILE A 120 -10.00 -5.55 4.95
CA ILE A 120 -11.01 -6.01 5.91
C ILE A 120 -11.37 -7.48 5.65
N GLN A 121 -11.69 -7.84 4.40
CA GLN A 121 -12.02 -9.23 4.06
C GLN A 121 -10.85 -10.20 4.37
N TYR A 122 -9.62 -9.76 4.10
CA TYR A 122 -8.41 -10.56 4.36
C TYR A 122 -8.13 -10.69 5.85
N LEU A 123 -8.19 -9.59 6.63
CA LEU A 123 -7.84 -9.55 8.04
C LEU A 123 -8.93 -10.09 8.95
N SER A 124 -10.20 -10.00 8.56
CA SER A 124 -11.36 -10.45 9.37
C SER A 124 -11.43 -11.97 9.58
N LYS A 125 -10.62 -12.75 8.86
CA LYS A 125 -10.40 -14.19 9.16
C LYS A 125 -9.71 -14.43 10.50
N HIS A 126 -9.04 -13.41 11.06
CA HIS A 126 -8.47 -13.44 12.39
C HIS A 126 -9.47 -12.94 13.43
N ASN A 127 -9.44 -13.50 14.64
CA ASN A 127 -10.33 -13.07 15.75
C ASN A 127 -10.15 -11.60 16.13
N ARG A 128 -8.98 -11.04 15.88
CA ARG A 128 -8.62 -9.64 16.15
C ARG A 128 -7.60 -9.19 15.11
N PHE A 129 -7.74 -7.97 14.66
CA PHE A 129 -6.76 -7.33 13.78
C PHE A 129 -6.64 -5.84 14.09
N PHE A 130 -5.54 -5.26 13.70
CA PHE A 130 -5.33 -3.81 13.64
C PHE A 130 -5.04 -3.45 12.19
N MET A 131 -5.67 -2.41 11.69
CA MET A 131 -5.44 -1.88 10.35
C MET A 131 -5.24 -0.37 10.44
N MET A 132 -4.20 0.14 9.80
CA MET A 132 -4.01 1.56 9.55
C MET A 132 -4.24 1.83 8.06
N ALA A 133 -5.09 2.79 7.74
CA ALA A 133 -5.33 3.27 6.39
C ALA A 133 -5.14 4.78 6.32
N GLU A 134 -4.43 5.25 5.31
CA GLU A 134 -4.06 6.64 5.15
C GLU A 134 -4.55 7.20 3.80
N GLY A 135 -5.25 8.32 3.83
CA GLY A 135 -5.53 9.16 2.67
C GLY A 135 -4.34 10.08 2.34
N GLY A 136 -3.15 9.50 2.10
CA GLY A 136 -1.89 10.24 2.01
C GLY A 136 -1.79 11.27 0.88
N LYS A 137 -2.70 11.22 -0.09
CA LYS A 137 -2.73 12.17 -1.20
C LYS A 137 -3.43 13.50 -0.86
N ILE A 138 -4.17 13.55 0.25
CA ILE A 138 -4.71 14.81 0.80
C ILE A 138 -3.56 15.77 1.09
N ASP A 139 -2.51 15.28 1.75
CA ASP A 139 -1.29 16.04 2.03
C ASP A 139 -0.59 16.51 0.74
N TYR A 140 -0.46 15.64 -0.27
CA TYR A 140 0.18 15.99 -1.54
C TYR A 140 -0.57 17.09 -2.28
N ALA A 141 -1.89 17.01 -2.35
CA ALA A 141 -2.72 18.05 -2.96
C ALA A 141 -2.64 19.36 -2.18
N GLY A 142 -2.60 19.28 -0.84
CA GLY A 142 -2.40 20.44 0.04
C GLY A 142 -1.06 21.13 -0.20
N HIS A 143 0.03 20.37 -0.32
CA HIS A 143 1.35 20.90 -0.67
C HIS A 143 1.38 21.54 -2.08
N GLY A 144 0.59 21.01 -3.01
CA GLY A 144 0.41 21.56 -4.36
C GLY A 144 -0.47 22.81 -4.41
N ASN A 145 -1.10 23.20 -3.30
CA ASN A 145 -2.15 24.23 -3.25
C ASN A 145 -3.29 23.93 -4.27
N ASP A 146 -3.55 22.67 -4.56
CA ASP A 146 -4.60 22.23 -5.46
C ASP A 146 -5.87 21.89 -4.68
N GLY A 147 -6.73 22.90 -4.50
CA GLY A 147 -7.97 22.78 -3.72
C GLY A 147 -8.98 21.81 -4.34
N ALA A 148 -9.06 21.72 -5.66
CA ALA A 148 -9.99 20.81 -6.34
C ALA A 148 -9.57 19.35 -6.09
N THR A 149 -8.31 19.02 -6.33
CA THR A 149 -7.75 17.69 -6.06
C THR A 149 -7.86 17.35 -4.58
N ASN A 150 -7.57 18.29 -3.67
CA ASN A 150 -7.67 18.05 -2.23
C ASN A 150 -9.09 17.64 -1.80
N ILE A 151 -10.13 18.30 -2.33
CA ILE A 151 -11.53 17.93 -2.05
C ILE A 151 -11.81 16.51 -2.54
N HIS A 152 -11.37 16.15 -3.74
CA HIS A 152 -11.57 14.80 -4.29
C HIS A 152 -10.85 13.73 -3.46
N GLU A 153 -9.66 14.01 -2.95
CA GLU A 153 -8.92 13.09 -2.06
C GLU A 153 -9.64 12.88 -0.72
N VAL A 154 -10.22 13.95 -0.14
CA VAL A 154 -11.03 13.83 1.08
C VAL A 154 -12.29 13.00 0.83
N LEU A 155 -12.97 13.18 -0.30
CA LEU A 155 -14.13 12.38 -0.68
C LEU A 155 -13.76 10.90 -0.95
N ASP A 156 -12.58 10.62 -1.50
CA ASP A 156 -12.10 9.26 -1.69
C ASP A 156 -11.76 8.60 -0.34
N PHE A 157 -11.17 9.36 0.58
CA PHE A 157 -10.93 8.88 1.95
C PHE A 157 -12.24 8.61 2.70
N ASP A 158 -13.26 9.46 2.55
CA ASP A 158 -14.59 9.24 3.13
C ASP A 158 -15.22 7.92 2.63
N LYS A 159 -15.07 7.57 1.34
CA LYS A 159 -15.52 6.27 0.81
C LYS A 159 -14.83 5.09 1.50
N ALA A 160 -13.53 5.21 1.80
CA ALA A 160 -12.81 4.18 2.52
C ALA A 160 -13.30 4.04 3.98
N ILE A 161 -13.60 5.16 4.64
CA ILE A 161 -14.23 5.17 5.97
C ILE A 161 -15.60 4.51 5.92
N GLN A 162 -16.42 4.78 4.88
CA GLN A 162 -17.73 4.16 4.72
C GLN A 162 -17.63 2.63 4.61
N VAL A 163 -16.64 2.10 3.89
CA VAL A 163 -16.40 0.64 3.83
C VAL A 163 -16.12 0.08 5.22
N ALA A 164 -15.22 0.69 5.98
CA ALA A 164 -14.89 0.25 7.33
C ALA A 164 -16.10 0.38 8.28
N TYR A 165 -16.88 1.45 8.17
CA TYR A 165 -18.07 1.65 8.98
C TYR A 165 -19.17 0.64 8.67
N GLN A 166 -19.39 0.25 7.42
CA GLN A 166 -20.32 -0.83 7.06
C GLN A 166 -19.91 -2.17 7.66
N PHE A 167 -18.62 -2.49 7.67
CA PHE A 167 -18.11 -3.67 8.36
C PHE A 167 -18.39 -3.60 9.87
N TYR A 168 -18.14 -2.46 10.53
CA TYR A 168 -18.43 -2.27 11.95
C TYR A 168 -19.92 -2.47 12.29
N LEU A 169 -20.85 -2.01 11.43
CA LEU A 169 -22.29 -2.18 11.66
C LEU A 169 -22.77 -3.63 11.57
N GLN A 170 -22.00 -4.52 10.94
CA GLN A 170 -22.34 -5.92 10.70
C GLN A 170 -21.71 -6.88 11.72
N HIS A 171 -20.75 -6.40 12.53
CA HIS A 171 -19.97 -7.19 13.47
C HIS A 171 -19.91 -6.55 14.85
#